data_3b62148414b82418821251695dd3e828
#
_entry.id   3b62148414b82418821251695dd3e828
#
_cell.length_a   1.000
_cell.length_b   1.000
_cell.length_c   1.000
_cell.angle_alpha   90.00
_cell.angle_beta   90.00
_cell.angle_gamma   90.00
#
_symmetry.space_group_name_H-M   'P 1'
#
loop_
_entity.id
_entity.type
_entity.pdbx_description
1 polymer ?
#
loop_
_entity_poly.entity_id
_entity_poly.type
_entity_poly.pdbx_seq_one_letter_code
_entity_poly.pdbx_strand_id
1 'polypeptide(L)'
;MVVYSRFWHKFLYDIGVVPTKEPYAKRTSHGMILGSNGEKMSKSKGNVINPDDIVNEFGADAFRVYEMFMGPFDQTASWSMDSIRGCFKFLDRVWNLQDILVDGDTYSKEAEKMMNKAIKKVSQDIEEMKFNTYV
;
A
#
# COMPACT_ATOMS: atom_id res chain seq x y z
N MET A 1 21.02 -0.33 1.17
CA MET A 1 20.51 -1.61 0.60
C MET A 1 20.68 -1.72 -0.91
N VAL A 2 20.33 -0.70 -1.71
CA VAL A 2 20.51 -0.72 -3.19
C VAL A 2 21.96 -0.95 -3.63
N VAL A 3 22.95 -0.43 -2.89
CA VAL A 3 24.36 -0.59 -3.22
C VAL A 3 24.79 -2.06 -3.20
N TYR A 4 24.38 -2.81 -2.17
CA TYR A 4 24.72 -4.25 -2.07
C TYR A 4 24.07 -5.07 -3.19
N SER A 5 22.76 -4.89 -3.44
CA SER A 5 22.07 -5.63 -4.49
C SER A 5 22.62 -5.31 -5.88
N ARG A 6 22.96 -4.04 -6.14
CA ARG A 6 23.56 -3.63 -7.40
C ARG A 6 24.98 -4.17 -7.58
N PHE A 7 25.78 -4.20 -6.52
CA PHE A 7 27.11 -4.79 -6.54
C PHE A 7 27.06 -6.29 -6.89
N TRP A 8 26.22 -7.05 -6.19
CA TRP A 8 26.02 -8.47 -6.48
C TRP A 8 25.52 -8.72 -7.89
N HIS A 9 24.57 -7.95 -8.37
CA HIS A 9 24.03 -8.10 -9.71
C HIS A 9 25.11 -7.85 -10.78
N LYS A 10 25.93 -6.83 -10.61
CA LYS A 10 27.05 -6.55 -11.54
C LYS A 10 28.08 -7.68 -11.56
N PHE A 11 28.42 -8.22 -10.41
CA PHE A 11 29.28 -9.38 -10.33
C PHE A 11 28.68 -10.59 -11.08
N LEU A 12 27.40 -10.88 -10.86
CA LEU A 12 26.69 -11.97 -11.55
C LEU A 12 26.59 -11.72 -13.06
N TYR A 13 26.47 -10.48 -13.49
CA TYR A 13 26.52 -10.12 -14.91
C TYR A 13 27.91 -10.37 -15.49
N ASP A 14 28.98 -9.97 -14.82
CA ASP A 14 30.37 -10.13 -15.29
C ASP A 14 30.74 -11.61 -15.47
N ILE A 15 30.17 -12.49 -14.64
CA ILE A 15 30.37 -13.95 -14.77
C ILE A 15 29.31 -14.66 -15.63
N GLY A 16 28.41 -13.92 -16.29
CA GLY A 16 27.45 -14.45 -17.26
C GLY A 16 26.21 -15.14 -16.66
N VAL A 17 25.93 -14.97 -15.37
CA VAL A 17 24.80 -15.62 -14.69
C VAL A 17 23.48 -14.89 -14.92
N VAL A 18 23.50 -13.56 -15.07
CA VAL A 18 22.30 -12.74 -15.33
C VAL A 18 22.42 -12.00 -16.66
N PRO A 19 21.32 -11.77 -17.39
CA PRO A 19 21.36 -11.23 -18.75
C PRO A 19 21.47 -9.69 -18.82
N THR A 20 21.24 -8.98 -17.72
CA THR A 20 21.19 -7.51 -17.70
C THR A 20 22.31 -6.92 -16.85
N LYS A 21 22.89 -5.79 -17.28
CA LYS A 21 23.95 -5.10 -16.56
C LYS A 21 23.47 -4.40 -15.29
N GLU A 22 22.22 -3.95 -15.27
CA GLU A 22 21.60 -3.27 -14.11
C GLU A 22 20.39 -4.06 -13.60
N PRO A 23 20.23 -4.18 -12.26
CA PRO A 23 19.15 -4.97 -11.68
C PRO A 23 17.77 -4.29 -11.72
N TYR A 24 17.75 -2.96 -11.86
CA TYR A 24 16.52 -2.16 -11.73
C TYR A 24 16.40 -1.16 -12.87
N ALA A 25 15.24 -1.12 -13.51
CA ALA A 25 14.89 -0.09 -14.48
C ALA A 25 14.56 1.26 -13.82
N LYS A 26 13.96 1.22 -12.63
CA LYS A 26 13.56 2.40 -11.87
C LYS A 26 13.67 2.15 -10.36
N ARG A 27 14.01 3.19 -9.62
CA ARG A 27 13.96 3.19 -8.16
C ARG A 27 13.03 4.30 -7.68
N THR A 28 12.01 3.94 -6.91
CA THR A 28 11.16 4.90 -6.20
C THR A 28 11.52 4.86 -4.71
N SER A 29 11.80 6.01 -4.12
CA SER A 29 12.02 6.13 -2.67
C SER A 29 10.67 6.30 -1.98
N HIS A 30 10.46 5.53 -0.93
CA HIS A 30 9.28 5.70 -0.06
C HIS A 30 9.60 6.62 1.11
N GLY A 31 8.55 7.19 1.70
CA GLY A 31 8.61 7.91 2.97
C GLY A 31 8.89 6.99 4.16
N MET A 32 8.90 7.55 5.35
CA MET A 32 9.12 6.82 6.60
C MET A 32 7.84 6.82 7.43
N ILE A 33 7.49 5.67 7.99
CA ILE A 33 6.42 5.58 8.98
C ILE A 33 7.01 5.88 10.35
N LEU A 34 6.47 6.90 10.99
CA LEU A 34 6.84 7.34 12.33
C LEU A 34 5.90 6.70 13.38
N GLY A 35 6.33 6.65 14.61
CA GLY A 35 5.46 6.34 15.74
C GLY A 35 4.32 7.36 15.91
N SER A 36 3.34 7.05 16.74
CA SER A 36 2.19 7.92 17.01
C SER A 36 2.61 9.28 17.62
N ASN A 37 3.80 9.36 18.19
CA ASN A 37 4.42 10.59 18.71
C ASN A 37 5.13 11.42 17.61
N GLY A 38 5.07 11.03 16.35
CA GLY A 38 5.75 11.71 15.25
C GLY A 38 7.27 11.49 15.19
N GLU A 39 7.81 10.59 16.01
CA GLU A 39 9.24 10.28 16.01
C GLU A 39 9.55 8.99 15.27
N LYS A 40 10.78 8.88 14.78
CA LYS A 40 11.27 7.62 14.18
C LYS A 40 11.13 6.47 15.17
N MET A 41 10.53 5.39 14.74
CA MET A 41 10.41 4.16 15.52
C MET A 41 11.79 3.58 15.86
N SER A 42 11.99 3.25 17.12
CA SER A 42 13.22 2.65 17.63
C SER A 42 12.92 1.75 18.82
N LYS A 43 13.58 0.60 18.89
CA LYS A 43 13.46 -0.32 20.03
C LYS A 43 13.87 0.35 21.34
N SER A 44 14.90 1.22 21.32
CA SER A 44 15.36 1.96 22.50
C SER A 44 14.35 2.99 23.02
N LYS A 45 13.44 3.47 22.16
CA LYS A 45 12.38 4.42 22.52
C LYS A 45 11.06 3.75 22.91
N GLY A 46 10.95 2.42 22.72
CA GLY A 46 9.73 1.69 23.02
C GLY A 46 8.51 2.08 22.17
N ASN A 47 8.73 2.76 21.02
CA ASN A 47 7.66 3.26 20.15
C ASN A 47 7.52 2.46 18.85
N VAL A 48 8.08 1.25 18.82
CA VAL A 48 7.97 0.34 17.69
C VAL A 48 6.60 -0.30 17.69
N ILE A 49 5.95 -0.32 16.54
CA ILE A 49 4.72 -1.04 16.29
C ILE A 49 5.08 -2.35 15.60
N ASN A 50 4.68 -3.47 16.22
CA ASN A 50 4.92 -4.78 15.68
C ASN A 50 3.80 -5.10 14.66
N PRO A 51 4.13 -5.39 13.39
CA PRO A 51 3.14 -5.79 12.39
C PRO A 51 2.29 -6.99 12.79
N ASP A 52 2.88 -7.97 13.47
CA ASP A 52 2.16 -9.19 13.89
C ASP A 52 1.01 -8.86 14.86
N ASP A 53 1.21 -7.92 15.78
CA ASP A 53 0.17 -7.51 16.73
C ASP A 53 -1.00 -6.84 15.99
N ILE A 54 -0.70 -6.02 14.99
CA ILE A 54 -1.70 -5.37 14.16
C ILE A 54 -2.47 -6.38 13.30
N VAL A 55 -1.78 -7.33 12.71
CA VAL A 55 -2.41 -8.41 11.93
C VAL A 55 -3.32 -9.27 12.81
N ASN A 56 -2.90 -9.57 14.02
CA ASN A 56 -3.71 -10.34 14.98
C ASN A 56 -4.96 -9.58 15.44
N GLU A 57 -4.89 -8.24 15.57
CA GLU A 57 -6.02 -7.42 16.04
C GLU A 57 -7.00 -7.04 14.90
N PHE A 58 -6.50 -6.66 13.72
CA PHE A 58 -7.30 -6.09 12.63
C PHE A 58 -7.32 -6.92 11.34
N GLY A 59 -6.47 -7.94 11.24
CA GLY A 59 -6.26 -8.70 10.02
C GLY A 59 -5.26 -8.06 9.06
N ALA A 60 -4.65 -8.91 8.23
CA ALA A 60 -3.63 -8.49 7.26
C ALA A 60 -4.17 -7.53 6.21
N ASP A 61 -5.43 -7.71 5.77
CA ASP A 61 -6.02 -6.88 4.74
C ASP A 61 -6.24 -5.44 5.21
N ALA A 62 -6.76 -5.25 6.44
CA ALA A 62 -6.94 -3.92 7.03
C ALA A 62 -5.58 -3.21 7.20
N PHE A 63 -4.56 -3.94 7.62
CA PHE A 63 -3.20 -3.42 7.75
C PHE A 63 -2.64 -2.96 6.40
N ARG A 64 -2.75 -3.77 5.35
CA ARG A 64 -2.28 -3.43 3.99
C ARG A 64 -3.02 -2.24 3.38
N VAL A 65 -4.35 -2.19 3.55
CA VAL A 65 -5.15 -1.04 3.11
C VAL A 65 -4.71 0.22 3.83
N TYR A 66 -4.48 0.14 5.15
CA TYR A 66 -4.03 1.27 5.93
C TYR A 66 -2.64 1.78 5.48
N GLU A 67 -1.67 0.90 5.25
CA GLU A 67 -0.35 1.29 4.77
C GLU A 67 -0.39 2.03 3.42
N MET A 68 -1.30 1.64 2.53
CA MET A 68 -1.48 2.33 1.26
C MET A 68 -2.24 3.66 1.42
N PHE A 69 -3.20 3.73 2.36
CA PHE A 69 -4.08 4.87 2.55
C PHE A 69 -3.44 6.02 3.35
N MET A 70 -2.50 5.73 4.26
CA MET A 70 -2.04 6.68 5.28
C MET A 70 -1.39 7.96 4.76
N GLY A 71 -0.97 8.01 3.50
CA GLY A 71 -0.39 9.21 2.90
C GLY A 71 0.31 8.95 1.57
N PRO A 72 0.81 9.99 0.90
CA PRO A 72 1.61 9.84 -0.31
C PRO A 72 2.81 8.94 -0.07
N PHE A 73 3.06 8.03 -1.02
CA PHE A 73 4.07 6.98 -0.89
C PHE A 73 5.50 7.50 -0.58
N ASP A 74 5.83 8.67 -1.09
CA ASP A 74 7.15 9.29 -0.95
C ASP A 74 7.27 10.23 0.27
N GLN A 75 6.19 10.40 1.03
CA GLN A 75 6.16 11.28 2.20
C GLN A 75 6.18 10.50 3.51
N THR A 76 6.64 11.18 4.54
CA THR A 76 6.64 10.65 5.91
C THR A 76 5.25 10.77 6.51
N ALA A 77 4.75 9.70 7.16
CA ALA A 77 3.47 9.68 7.82
C ALA A 77 3.59 9.13 9.24
N SER A 78 2.77 9.63 10.17
CA SER A 78 2.70 9.12 11.54
C SER A 78 1.67 8.02 11.66
N TRP A 79 1.99 7.02 12.46
CA TRP A 79 1.07 5.92 12.76
C TRP A 79 -0.17 6.38 13.51
N SER A 80 -1.34 5.87 13.13
CA SER A 80 -2.62 6.15 13.78
C SER A 80 -3.48 4.89 13.91
N MET A 81 -3.74 4.49 15.17
CA MET A 81 -4.63 3.35 15.46
C MET A 81 -6.08 3.61 15.06
N ASP A 82 -6.53 4.85 15.13
CA ASP A 82 -7.90 5.20 14.73
C ASP A 82 -8.10 5.07 13.22
N SER A 83 -7.07 5.40 12.45
CA SER A 83 -7.12 5.27 10.99
C SER A 83 -7.17 3.81 10.53
N ILE A 84 -6.43 2.90 11.19
CA ILE A 84 -6.52 1.47 10.84
C ILE A 84 -7.89 0.88 11.20
N ARG A 85 -8.51 1.31 12.31
CA ARG A 85 -9.89 0.93 12.63
C ARG A 85 -10.88 1.40 11.55
N GLY A 86 -10.64 2.56 10.95
CA GLY A 86 -11.39 3.06 9.81
C GLY A 86 -11.29 2.14 8.59
N CYS A 87 -10.08 1.69 8.27
CA CYS A 87 -9.83 0.74 7.18
C CYS A 87 -10.49 -0.62 7.44
N PHE A 88 -10.41 -1.14 8.67
CA PHE A 88 -11.10 -2.37 9.06
C PHE A 88 -12.61 -2.28 8.86
N LYS A 89 -13.25 -1.20 9.35
CA LYS A 89 -14.69 -0.96 9.17
C LYS A 89 -15.08 -0.78 7.70
N PHE A 90 -14.19 -0.23 6.88
CA PHE A 90 -14.42 -0.12 5.44
C PHE A 90 -14.47 -1.51 4.79
N LEU A 91 -13.50 -2.37 5.08
CA LEU A 91 -13.46 -3.74 4.55
C LEU A 91 -14.66 -4.58 5.03
N ASP A 92 -15.05 -4.44 6.29
CA ASP A 92 -16.24 -5.09 6.83
C ASP A 92 -17.51 -4.66 6.08
N ARG A 93 -17.67 -3.37 5.78
CA ARG A 93 -18.79 -2.89 4.94
C ARG A 93 -18.74 -3.44 3.53
N VAL A 94 -17.56 -3.52 2.92
CA VAL A 94 -17.40 -4.12 1.58
C VAL A 94 -17.78 -5.59 1.60
N TRP A 95 -17.35 -6.33 2.63
CA TRP A 95 -17.70 -7.74 2.80
C TRP A 95 -19.20 -7.93 2.94
N ASN A 96 -19.87 -7.12 3.73
CA ASN A 96 -21.32 -7.21 3.95
C ASN A 96 -22.17 -6.81 2.72
N LEU A 97 -21.57 -6.22 1.67
CA LEU A 97 -22.30 -5.97 0.41
C LEU A 97 -22.79 -7.27 -0.25
N GLN A 98 -22.10 -8.40 -0.04
CA GLN A 98 -22.53 -9.68 -0.60
C GLN A 98 -23.97 -10.09 -0.16
N ASP A 99 -24.40 -9.64 1.03
CA ASP A 99 -25.72 -9.98 1.57
C ASP A 99 -26.88 -9.21 0.91
N ILE A 100 -26.54 -8.14 0.17
CA ILE A 100 -27.52 -7.28 -0.52
C ILE A 100 -27.38 -7.31 -2.04
N LEU A 101 -26.47 -8.15 -2.56
CA LEU A 101 -26.33 -8.33 -4.01
C LEU A 101 -27.59 -8.97 -4.57
N VAL A 102 -28.01 -8.48 -5.72
CA VAL A 102 -29.13 -9.06 -6.51
C VAL A 102 -28.61 -9.36 -7.91
N ASP A 103 -29.15 -10.41 -8.51
CA ASP A 103 -28.86 -10.74 -9.90
C ASP A 103 -29.44 -9.68 -10.83
N GLY A 104 -28.63 -9.24 -11.80
CA GLY A 104 -29.06 -8.27 -12.79
C GLY A 104 -28.03 -8.10 -13.89
N ASP A 105 -28.49 -7.90 -15.11
CA ASP A 105 -27.63 -7.76 -16.30
C ASP A 105 -27.30 -6.30 -16.61
N THR A 106 -27.88 -5.35 -15.89
CA THR A 106 -27.75 -3.94 -16.19
C THR A 106 -27.56 -3.08 -14.93
N TYR A 107 -26.84 -2.00 -15.08
CA TYR A 107 -26.70 -0.94 -14.07
C TYR A 107 -27.13 0.42 -14.65
N SER A 108 -27.47 1.38 -13.79
CA SER A 108 -27.93 2.68 -14.23
C SER A 108 -26.83 3.45 -15.00
N LYS A 109 -27.20 4.32 -15.93
CA LYS A 109 -26.24 5.18 -16.65
C LYS A 109 -25.41 6.05 -15.72
N GLU A 110 -25.94 6.40 -14.56
CA GLU A 110 -25.23 7.18 -13.54
C GLU A 110 -24.16 6.32 -12.87
N ALA A 111 -24.48 5.07 -12.48
CA ALA A 111 -23.53 4.11 -11.94
C ALA A 111 -22.42 3.77 -12.96
N GLU A 112 -22.77 3.60 -14.23
CA GLU A 112 -21.82 3.38 -15.32
C GLU A 112 -20.80 4.51 -15.43
N LYS A 113 -21.28 5.76 -15.41
CA LYS A 113 -20.41 6.94 -15.47
C LYS A 113 -19.45 7.01 -14.28
N MET A 114 -19.96 6.75 -13.08
CA MET A 114 -19.15 6.74 -11.87
C MET A 114 -18.08 5.63 -11.91
N MET A 115 -18.45 4.43 -12.30
CA MET A 115 -17.56 3.28 -12.44
C MET A 115 -16.43 3.57 -13.43
N ASN A 116 -16.75 4.05 -14.62
CA ASN A 116 -15.75 4.36 -15.64
C ASN A 116 -14.79 5.48 -15.20
N LYS A 117 -15.30 6.49 -14.46
CA LYS A 117 -14.46 7.52 -13.86
C LYS A 117 -13.53 6.96 -12.79
N ALA A 118 -14.04 6.05 -11.94
CA ALA A 118 -13.24 5.38 -10.92
C ALA A 118 -12.14 4.50 -11.54
N ILE A 119 -12.49 3.68 -12.54
CA ILE A 119 -11.53 2.81 -13.26
C ILE A 119 -10.38 3.66 -13.84
N LYS A 120 -10.72 4.75 -14.55
CA LYS A 120 -9.70 5.64 -15.13
C LYS A 120 -8.78 6.22 -14.07
N LYS A 121 -9.36 6.75 -12.98
CA LYS A 121 -8.58 7.36 -11.91
C LYS A 121 -7.69 6.35 -11.19
N VAL A 122 -8.24 5.21 -10.80
CA VAL A 122 -7.49 4.16 -10.10
C VAL A 122 -6.33 3.66 -10.95
N SER A 123 -6.55 3.39 -12.24
CA SER A 123 -5.49 2.95 -13.15
C SER A 123 -4.35 3.96 -13.23
N GLN A 124 -4.67 5.25 -13.34
CA GLN A 124 -3.66 6.29 -13.37
C GLN A 124 -2.91 6.43 -12.04
N ASP A 125 -3.64 6.42 -10.92
CA ASP A 125 -3.04 6.56 -9.59
C ASP A 125 -2.09 5.39 -9.25
N ILE A 126 -2.42 4.16 -9.70
CA ILE A 126 -1.53 2.99 -9.54
C ILE A 126 -0.22 3.18 -10.32
N GLU A 127 -0.29 3.60 -11.57
CA GLU A 127 0.90 3.85 -12.40
C GLU A 127 1.78 4.96 -11.81
N GLU A 128 1.17 5.98 -11.24
CA GLU A 128 1.84 7.10 -10.60
C GLU A 128 2.26 6.83 -9.15
N MET A 129 1.97 5.64 -8.60
CA MET A 129 2.19 5.24 -7.20
C MET A 129 1.49 6.15 -6.17
N LYS A 130 0.34 6.68 -6.53
CA LYS A 130 -0.52 7.51 -5.66
C LYS A 130 -1.52 6.64 -4.91
N PHE A 131 -1.03 5.69 -4.13
CA PHE A 131 -1.84 4.67 -3.50
C PHE A 131 -2.91 5.23 -2.54
N ASN A 132 -2.63 6.32 -1.86
CA ASN A 132 -3.55 6.96 -0.93
C ASN A 132 -4.77 7.62 -1.60
N THR A 133 -4.79 7.76 -2.91
CA THR A 133 -5.88 8.40 -3.67
C THR A 133 -6.74 7.41 -4.43
N TYR A 134 -6.31 6.15 -4.59
CA TYR A 134 -7.12 5.11 -5.21
C TYR A 134 -7.83 4.21 -4.18
N VAL A 135 -7.35 4.13 -2.93
CA VAL A 135 -8.02 3.49 -1.80
C VAL A 135 -9.11 4.42 -1.25
#